data_13a60ebd32f34689549f420c90ca8683
#
_entry.id   13a60ebd32f34689549f420c90ca8683
#
_cell.length_a   1.000
_cell.length_b   1.000
_cell.length_c   1.000
_cell.angle_alpha   90.00
_cell.angle_beta   90.00
_cell.angle_gamma   90.00
#
_symmetry.space_group_name_H-M   'P 1'
#
loop_
_entity.id
_entity.type
_entity.pdbx_description
1 polymer ?
#
loop_
_entity_poly.entity_id
_entity_poly.type
_entity_poly.pdbx_seq_one_letter_code
_entity_poly.pdbx_strand_id
1 'polypeptide(L)'
;MLTNSLRSAQRLKSKLNEKNYKNIDDSSRNAMIAYETTTIAVLDIDRYMTALDKALLKFHGMKIADINKIIRELWTLTYKGEDITNIRIVSGEEGKASSARSYNYRVVMSKGNTEMDMRGRCSAGQRVLASIVIRLALAETFCIACGVMTLDEPTTNLDYENKKGLAIALAQIIAIRASQHNFQIIVITHDEDFVSMLKNELSSQQGNFSMPEKYYFVSRKEGGDGRHYSKIEQIDWDEL
;
A
#
# COMPACT_ATOMS: atom_id res chain seq x y z
N MET A 1 11.96 -65.99 -57.48
CA MET A 1 12.33 -64.92 -56.53
C MET A 1 11.61 -63.57 -56.85
N LEU A 2 11.57 -63.11 -58.07
CA LEU A 2 10.95 -61.85 -58.48
C LEU A 2 9.44 -61.71 -58.13
N THR A 3 8.67 -62.83 -58.25
CA THR A 3 7.22 -62.81 -57.92
C THR A 3 6.95 -62.63 -56.42
N ASN A 4 7.79 -63.09 -55.52
CA ASN A 4 7.59 -62.85 -54.09
C ASN A 4 7.97 -61.43 -53.68
N SER A 5 8.97 -60.84 -54.33
CA SER A 5 9.36 -59.44 -54.13
C SER A 5 8.28 -58.47 -54.60
N LEU A 6 7.65 -58.74 -55.78
CA LEU A 6 6.54 -57.96 -56.27
C LEU A 6 5.29 -58.04 -55.38
N ARG A 7 4.96 -59.26 -54.87
CA ARG A 7 3.86 -59.41 -53.91
C ARG A 7 4.10 -58.69 -52.62
N SER A 8 5.31 -58.70 -52.07
CA SER A 8 5.69 -57.91 -50.89
C SER A 8 5.57 -56.42 -51.11
N ALA A 9 6.04 -55.92 -52.25
CA ALA A 9 5.92 -54.50 -52.61
C ALA A 9 4.45 -54.03 -52.72
N GLN A 10 3.61 -54.88 -53.39
CA GLN A 10 2.19 -54.59 -53.46
C GLN A 10 1.47 -54.57 -52.10
N ARG A 11 1.86 -55.50 -51.20
CA ARG A 11 1.32 -55.57 -49.84
C ARG A 11 1.72 -54.38 -49.01
N LEU A 12 2.97 -53.90 -49.12
CA LEU A 12 3.44 -52.71 -48.47
C LEU A 12 2.76 -51.44 -49.00
N LYS A 13 2.59 -51.36 -50.33
CA LYS A 13 1.88 -50.23 -50.95
C LYS A 13 0.42 -50.17 -50.53
N SER A 14 -0.24 -51.36 -50.37
CA SER A 14 -1.60 -51.41 -49.82
C SER A 14 -1.67 -50.92 -48.36
N LYS A 15 -0.70 -51.37 -47.55
CA LYS A 15 -0.60 -50.89 -46.14
C LYS A 15 -0.36 -49.38 -46.02
N LEU A 16 0.46 -48.79 -46.89
CA LEU A 16 0.69 -47.33 -46.93
C LEU A 16 -0.58 -46.53 -47.28
N ASN A 17 -1.53 -47.13 -48.00
CA ASN A 17 -2.80 -46.56 -48.34
C ASN A 17 -3.91 -46.76 -47.29
N GLU A 18 -3.61 -47.52 -46.20
CA GLU A 18 -4.52 -47.64 -45.07
C GLU A 18 -4.73 -46.30 -44.37
N LYS A 19 -5.87 -46.12 -43.74
CA LYS A 19 -6.28 -44.86 -43.08
C LYS A 19 -5.26 -44.34 -42.09
N ASN A 20 -4.51 -45.23 -41.45
CA ASN A 20 -3.51 -44.87 -40.42
C ASN A 20 -2.18 -44.33 -40.99
N TYR A 21 -1.88 -44.64 -42.29
CA TYR A 21 -0.62 -44.23 -42.93
C TYR A 21 -0.85 -43.17 -44.03
N LYS A 22 -2.10 -42.97 -44.43
CA LYS A 22 -2.44 -41.99 -45.45
C LYS A 22 -2.12 -40.60 -44.96
N ASN A 23 -1.31 -39.85 -45.70
CA ASN A 23 -0.86 -38.50 -45.37
C ASN A 23 -0.04 -38.37 -44.04
N ILE A 24 0.67 -39.48 -43.67
CA ILE A 24 1.43 -39.52 -42.43
C ILE A 24 2.53 -38.43 -42.38
N ASP A 25 3.19 -38.16 -43.51
CA ASP A 25 4.25 -37.14 -43.62
C ASP A 25 3.68 -35.73 -43.38
N ASP A 26 2.53 -35.41 -43.90
CA ASP A 26 1.86 -34.12 -43.68
C ASP A 26 1.38 -34.00 -42.23
N SER A 27 0.83 -35.09 -41.70
CA SER A 27 0.44 -35.17 -40.28
C SER A 27 1.60 -35.00 -39.34
N SER A 28 2.72 -35.68 -39.61
CA SER A 28 3.96 -35.57 -38.84
C SER A 28 4.55 -34.16 -38.91
N ARG A 29 4.56 -33.53 -40.12
CA ARG A 29 5.02 -32.16 -40.29
C ARG A 29 4.18 -31.17 -39.48
N ASN A 30 2.84 -31.32 -39.59
CA ASN A 30 1.94 -30.45 -38.85
C ASN A 30 2.08 -30.58 -37.33
N ALA A 31 2.26 -31.83 -36.84
CA ALA A 31 2.51 -32.09 -35.45
C ALA A 31 3.86 -31.50 -34.99
N MET A 32 4.89 -31.57 -35.82
CA MET A 32 6.21 -30.99 -35.55
C MET A 32 6.13 -29.46 -35.50
N ILE A 33 5.43 -28.80 -36.45
CA ILE A 33 5.21 -27.36 -36.45
C ILE A 33 4.45 -26.94 -35.19
N ALA A 34 3.38 -27.65 -34.84
CA ALA A 34 2.61 -27.34 -33.62
C ALA A 34 3.47 -27.46 -32.36
N TYR A 35 4.27 -28.50 -32.26
CA TYR A 35 5.20 -28.72 -31.14
C TYR A 35 6.23 -27.60 -31.02
N GLU A 36 6.93 -27.28 -32.11
CA GLU A 36 7.93 -26.21 -32.12
C GLU A 36 7.32 -24.84 -31.80
N THR A 37 6.16 -24.53 -32.42
CA THR A 37 5.45 -23.27 -32.16
C THR A 37 5.03 -23.16 -30.70
N THR A 38 4.49 -24.24 -30.12
CA THR A 38 4.10 -24.27 -28.71
C THR A 38 5.31 -24.12 -27.78
N THR A 39 6.43 -24.77 -28.11
CA THR A 39 7.68 -24.67 -27.34
C THR A 39 8.20 -23.24 -27.33
N ILE A 40 8.23 -22.59 -28.50
CA ILE A 40 8.64 -21.17 -28.58
C ILE A 40 7.70 -20.29 -27.77
N ALA A 41 6.38 -20.48 -27.89
CA ALA A 41 5.40 -19.71 -27.12
C ALA A 41 5.57 -19.85 -25.61
N VAL A 42 5.83 -21.06 -25.11
CA VAL A 42 6.11 -21.28 -23.68
C VAL A 42 7.37 -20.55 -23.22
N LEU A 43 8.46 -20.62 -24.01
CA LEU A 43 9.70 -19.90 -23.70
C LEU A 43 9.50 -18.37 -23.68
N ASP A 44 8.68 -17.84 -24.59
CA ASP A 44 8.38 -16.41 -24.62
C ASP A 44 7.53 -15.98 -23.43
N ILE A 45 6.54 -16.78 -23.01
CA ILE A 45 5.76 -16.54 -21.80
C ILE A 45 6.67 -16.49 -20.56
N ASP A 46 7.62 -17.41 -20.43
CA ASP A 46 8.57 -17.41 -19.31
C ASP A 46 9.46 -16.15 -19.29
N ARG A 47 9.89 -15.70 -20.48
CA ARG A 47 10.63 -14.42 -20.61
C ARG A 47 9.79 -13.23 -20.20
N TYR A 48 8.52 -13.17 -20.65
CA TYR A 48 7.58 -12.11 -20.26
C TYR A 48 7.33 -12.12 -18.75
N MET A 49 7.09 -13.26 -18.15
CA MET A 49 6.95 -13.41 -16.71
C MET A 49 8.15 -12.83 -15.97
N THR A 50 9.35 -13.24 -16.36
CA THR A 50 10.59 -12.75 -15.74
C THR A 50 10.77 -11.24 -15.90
N ALA A 51 10.45 -10.70 -17.07
CA ALA A 51 10.54 -9.26 -17.33
C ALA A 51 9.51 -8.47 -16.51
N LEU A 52 8.27 -8.95 -16.43
CA LEU A 52 7.20 -8.34 -15.64
C LEU A 52 7.56 -8.34 -14.15
N ASP A 53 8.13 -9.42 -13.65
CA ASP A 53 8.57 -9.52 -12.26
C ASP A 53 9.64 -8.48 -11.91
N LYS A 54 10.64 -8.34 -12.77
CA LYS A 54 11.69 -7.32 -12.60
C LYS A 54 11.11 -5.91 -12.63
N ALA A 55 10.17 -5.65 -13.56
CA ALA A 55 9.50 -4.36 -13.67
C ALA A 55 8.67 -4.05 -12.42
N LEU A 56 7.93 -5.03 -11.91
CA LEU A 56 7.13 -4.90 -10.69
C LEU A 56 7.99 -4.62 -9.47
N LEU A 57 9.10 -5.36 -9.30
CA LEU A 57 10.04 -5.13 -8.20
C LEU A 57 10.65 -3.72 -8.25
N LYS A 58 11.03 -3.27 -9.45
CA LYS A 58 11.55 -1.91 -9.63
C LYS A 58 10.51 -0.84 -9.29
N PHE A 59 9.29 -0.98 -9.81
CA PHE A 59 8.18 -0.07 -9.51
C PHE A 59 7.87 -0.03 -8.01
N HIS A 60 7.83 -1.19 -7.38
CA HIS A 60 7.62 -1.32 -5.94
C HIS A 60 8.72 -0.62 -5.13
N GLY A 61 9.98 -0.84 -5.48
CA GLY A 61 11.11 -0.15 -4.85
C GLY A 61 11.02 1.38 -4.97
N MET A 62 10.62 1.89 -6.13
CA MET A 62 10.40 3.34 -6.34
C MET A 62 9.27 3.86 -5.42
N LYS A 63 8.15 3.15 -5.35
CA LYS A 63 7.03 3.55 -4.48
C LYS A 63 7.38 3.54 -2.99
N ILE A 64 8.13 2.55 -2.54
CA ILE A 64 8.64 2.53 -1.15
C ILE A 64 9.60 3.70 -0.88
N ALA A 65 10.42 4.08 -1.84
CA ALA A 65 11.29 5.25 -1.70
C ALA A 65 10.48 6.56 -1.58
N ASP A 66 9.44 6.74 -2.41
CA ASP A 66 8.53 7.89 -2.35
C ASP A 66 7.85 7.96 -0.97
N ILE A 67 7.29 6.84 -0.49
CA ILE A 67 6.64 6.74 0.83
C ILE A 67 7.63 7.09 1.94
N ASN A 68 8.84 6.54 1.90
CA ASN A 68 9.86 6.79 2.91
C ASN A 68 10.32 8.25 2.95
N LYS A 69 10.27 8.97 1.84
CA LYS A 69 10.53 10.41 1.81
C LYS A 69 9.49 11.15 2.64
N ILE A 70 8.21 10.87 2.41
CA ILE A 70 7.10 11.49 3.14
C ILE A 70 7.14 11.08 4.63
N ILE A 71 7.40 9.81 4.92
CA ILE A 71 7.56 9.33 6.31
C ILE A 71 8.62 10.14 7.04
N ARG A 72 9.77 10.37 6.41
CA ARG A 72 10.86 11.15 7.01
C ARG A 72 10.44 12.58 7.31
N GLU A 73 9.81 13.24 6.38
CA GLU A 73 9.30 14.61 6.54
C GLU A 73 8.29 14.70 7.69
N LEU A 74 7.27 13.83 7.69
CA LEU A 74 6.27 13.78 8.74
C LEU A 74 6.86 13.39 10.10
N TRP A 75 7.79 12.43 10.15
CA TRP A 75 8.44 12.04 11.39
C TRP A 75 9.20 13.20 12.04
N THR A 76 9.96 13.93 11.26
CA THR A 76 10.71 15.10 11.73
C THR A 76 9.79 16.20 12.28
N LEU A 77 8.61 16.35 11.70
CA LEU A 77 7.60 17.31 12.15
C LEU A 77 6.93 16.87 13.45
N THR A 78 6.60 15.59 13.57
CA THR A 78 5.76 15.05 14.65
C THR A 78 6.55 14.58 15.86
N TYR A 79 7.68 13.91 15.64
CA TYR A 79 8.46 13.32 16.73
C TYR A 79 9.51 14.30 17.27
N LYS A 80 9.45 14.58 18.57
CA LYS A 80 10.35 15.54 19.25
C LYS A 80 11.39 14.87 20.17
N GLY A 81 11.38 13.53 20.25
CA GLY A 81 12.41 12.80 21.01
C GLY A 81 13.75 12.74 20.26
N GLU A 82 14.85 12.54 20.99
CA GLU A 82 16.22 12.46 20.46
C GLU A 82 16.69 11.03 20.22
N ASP A 83 15.89 10.03 20.60
CA ASP A 83 16.27 8.62 20.58
C ASP A 83 16.02 7.95 19.24
N ILE A 84 15.08 8.47 18.41
CA ILE A 84 14.78 7.97 17.06
C ILE A 84 14.88 9.13 16.06
N THR A 85 15.95 9.11 15.26
CA THR A 85 16.17 10.17 14.25
C THR A 85 15.24 10.06 13.07
N ASN A 86 14.90 8.82 12.66
CA ASN A 86 14.06 8.56 11.49
C ASN A 86 13.44 7.16 11.57
N ILE A 87 12.32 6.99 10.90
CA ILE A 87 11.72 5.69 10.62
C ILE A 87 11.55 5.49 9.12
N ARG A 88 11.58 4.25 8.66
CA ARG A 88 11.36 3.91 7.26
C ARG A 88 10.80 2.50 7.09
N ILE A 89 10.10 2.27 6.00
CA ILE A 89 9.64 0.95 5.58
C ILE A 89 10.73 0.31 4.73
N VAL A 90 11.06 -0.93 5.04
CA VAL A 90 11.99 -1.76 4.27
C VAL A 90 11.23 -2.98 3.78
N SER A 91 11.35 -3.29 2.50
CA SER A 91 10.93 -4.58 1.96
C SER A 91 12.12 -5.53 2.03
N GLY A 92 11.99 -6.60 2.79
CA GLY A 92 13.01 -7.65 2.82
C GLY A 92 13.02 -8.43 1.51
N GLU A 93 14.18 -8.61 0.91
CA GLU A 93 14.40 -9.70 -0.02
C GLU A 93 14.50 -10.98 0.81
N GLU A 94 13.41 -11.63 1.11
CA GLU A 94 13.47 -12.94 1.72
C GLU A 94 13.45 -14.04 0.67
N GLY A 95 14.55 -14.79 0.68
CA GLY A 95 14.61 -16.21 0.38
C GLY A 95 14.45 -16.58 -1.08
N LYS A 96 15.55 -16.94 -1.68
CA LYS A 96 15.74 -17.57 -2.99
C LYS A 96 14.96 -18.88 -3.24
N ALA A 97 13.93 -19.21 -2.46
CA ALA A 97 13.34 -20.55 -2.49
C ALA A 97 11.81 -20.64 -2.30
N SER A 98 11.05 -19.55 -2.41
CA SER A 98 9.59 -19.66 -2.34
C SER A 98 8.94 -19.19 -3.64
N SER A 99 8.18 -20.05 -4.27
CA SER A 99 7.34 -19.77 -5.44
C SER A 99 6.18 -18.82 -5.14
N ALA A 100 6.00 -18.42 -3.88
CA ALA A 100 5.05 -17.40 -3.44
C ALA A 100 5.81 -16.12 -3.09
N ARG A 101 5.65 -15.08 -3.90
CA ARG A 101 6.21 -13.74 -3.66
C ARG A 101 5.57 -13.14 -2.42
N SER A 102 6.24 -13.25 -1.29
CA SER A 102 5.88 -12.54 -0.07
C SER A 102 6.82 -11.35 0.09
N TYR A 103 6.28 -10.15 0.01
CA TYR A 103 7.00 -8.94 0.40
C TYR A 103 6.94 -8.85 1.92
N ASN A 104 8.05 -9.13 2.58
CA ASN A 104 8.12 -8.97 4.02
C ASN A 104 8.45 -7.52 4.36
N TYR A 105 7.41 -6.73 4.65
CA TYR A 105 7.59 -5.34 5.08
C TYR A 105 7.90 -5.28 6.56
N ARG A 106 8.88 -4.47 6.90
CA ARG A 106 9.20 -4.15 8.29
C ARG A 106 9.50 -2.66 8.43
N VAL A 107 9.21 -2.13 9.59
CA VAL A 107 9.54 -0.75 9.94
C VAL A 107 10.85 -0.76 10.71
N VAL A 108 11.83 -0.05 10.18
CA VAL A 108 13.10 0.15 10.85
C VAL A 108 13.20 1.58 11.38
N MET A 109 13.80 1.74 12.54
CA MET A 109 14.12 3.02 13.14
C MET A 109 15.61 3.23 13.12
N SER A 110 16.04 4.48 12.95
CA SER A 110 17.44 4.88 12.96
C SER A 110 17.75 5.72 14.18
N LYS A 111 18.88 5.42 14.83
CA LYS A 111 19.49 6.26 15.86
C LYS A 111 20.92 6.55 15.45
N GLY A 112 21.19 7.77 15.00
CA GLY A 112 22.47 8.10 14.39
C GLY A 112 22.73 7.21 13.16
N ASN A 113 23.84 6.47 13.19
CA ASN A 113 24.23 5.55 12.10
C ASN A 113 23.74 4.11 12.30
N THR A 114 23.00 3.82 13.35
CA THR A 114 22.53 2.45 13.64
C THR A 114 21.07 2.33 13.25
N GLU A 115 20.76 1.31 12.44
CA GLU A 115 19.39 0.93 12.11
C GLU A 115 18.99 -0.33 12.86
N MET A 116 17.75 -0.36 13.34
CA MET A 116 17.19 -1.50 14.04
C MET A 116 15.69 -1.65 13.74
N ASP A 117 15.21 -2.88 13.83
CA ASP A 117 13.77 -3.15 13.69
C ASP A 117 13.01 -2.47 14.84
N MET A 118 11.93 -1.76 14.49
CA MET A 118 11.10 -1.05 15.46
C MET A 118 10.23 -2.00 16.29
N ARG A 119 9.99 -3.21 15.81
CA ARG A 119 9.13 -4.19 16.47
C ARG A 119 9.71 -4.62 17.81
N GLY A 120 8.94 -4.38 18.89
CA GLY A 120 9.34 -4.74 20.26
C GLY A 120 10.43 -3.86 20.89
N ARG A 121 10.84 -2.76 20.24
CA ARG A 121 11.93 -1.88 20.70
C ARG A 121 11.53 -0.42 20.82
N CYS A 122 10.25 -0.10 20.69
CA CYS A 122 9.71 1.25 20.80
C CYS A 122 8.65 1.33 21.90
N SER A 123 8.48 2.52 22.47
CA SER A 123 7.43 2.81 23.43
C SER A 123 6.04 2.73 22.80
N ALA A 124 4.98 2.72 23.62
CA ALA A 124 3.61 2.73 23.14
C ALA A 124 3.31 3.98 22.29
N GLY A 125 3.71 5.17 22.77
CA GLY A 125 3.53 6.43 22.04
C GLY A 125 4.29 6.46 20.72
N GLN A 126 5.54 6.03 20.69
CA GLN A 126 6.35 5.94 19.47
C GLN A 126 5.70 5.03 18.43
N ARG A 127 5.11 3.91 18.86
CA ARG A 127 4.41 2.97 17.99
C ARG A 127 3.14 3.59 17.38
N VAL A 128 2.35 4.28 18.21
CA VAL A 128 1.14 4.96 17.77
C VAL A 128 1.50 6.05 16.75
N LEU A 129 2.47 6.91 17.09
CA LEU A 129 2.93 7.98 16.21
C LEU A 129 3.47 7.45 14.89
N ALA A 130 4.32 6.42 14.91
CA ALA A 130 4.83 5.77 13.72
C ALA A 130 3.70 5.19 12.85
N SER A 131 2.69 4.57 13.46
CA SER A 131 1.52 4.06 12.76
C SER A 131 0.75 5.17 12.05
N ILE A 132 0.55 6.32 12.69
CA ILE A 132 -0.14 7.47 12.11
C ILE A 132 0.68 8.05 10.96
N VAL A 133 1.98 8.30 11.18
CA VAL A 133 2.88 8.84 10.16
C VAL A 133 2.94 7.95 8.92
N ILE A 134 3.02 6.63 9.10
CA ILE A 134 3.00 5.68 7.98
C ILE A 134 1.67 5.72 7.24
N ARG A 135 0.54 5.75 7.95
CA ARG A 135 -0.79 5.84 7.32
C ARG A 135 -0.96 7.12 6.52
N LEU A 136 -0.53 8.25 7.08
CA LEU A 136 -0.54 9.53 6.39
C LEU A 136 0.33 9.49 5.12
N ALA A 137 1.54 8.96 5.20
CA ALA A 137 2.44 8.85 4.05
C ALA A 137 1.89 7.92 2.96
N LEU A 138 1.25 6.81 3.33
CA LEU A 138 0.57 5.92 2.39
C LEU A 138 -0.62 6.62 1.73
N ALA A 139 -1.41 7.36 2.50
CA ALA A 139 -2.53 8.14 1.97
C ALA A 139 -2.05 9.22 0.99
N GLU A 140 -0.96 9.93 1.31
CA GLU A 140 -0.34 10.91 0.41
C GLU A 140 0.16 10.28 -0.90
N THR A 141 0.71 9.08 -0.84
CA THR A 141 1.30 8.42 -2.03
C THR A 141 0.26 7.76 -2.92
N PHE A 142 -0.76 7.13 -2.34
CA PHE A 142 -1.70 6.30 -3.08
C PHE A 142 -3.10 6.90 -3.23
N CYS A 143 -3.49 7.77 -2.31
CA CYS A 143 -4.84 8.30 -2.25
C CYS A 143 -4.93 9.74 -2.80
N ILE A 144 -4.18 10.06 -3.83
CA ILE A 144 -4.25 11.39 -4.49
C ILE A 144 -5.68 11.70 -4.96
N ALA A 145 -6.44 10.69 -5.37
CA ALA A 145 -7.84 10.80 -5.75
C ALA A 145 -8.83 10.43 -4.63
N CYS A 146 -8.35 10.00 -3.44
CA CYS A 146 -9.20 9.67 -2.31
C CYS A 146 -9.52 10.94 -1.52
N GLY A 147 -10.80 11.31 -1.53
CA GLY A 147 -11.27 12.55 -0.92
C GLY A 147 -11.46 12.49 0.58
N VAL A 148 -11.48 11.31 1.21
CA VAL A 148 -11.82 11.19 2.64
C VAL A 148 -10.73 10.47 3.41
N MET A 149 -10.26 11.09 4.49
CA MET A 149 -9.34 10.51 5.46
C MET A 149 -9.97 10.53 6.85
N THR A 150 -9.90 9.42 7.57
CA THR A 150 -10.45 9.32 8.94
C THR A 150 -9.34 8.98 9.92
N LEU A 151 -9.28 9.70 11.03
CA LEU A 151 -8.39 9.46 12.17
C LEU A 151 -9.23 9.27 13.42
N ASP A 152 -9.11 8.12 14.03
CA ASP A 152 -9.82 7.77 15.27
C ASP A 152 -8.82 7.72 16.42
N GLU A 153 -9.05 8.57 17.43
CA GLU A 153 -8.20 8.74 18.62
C GLU A 153 -6.69 8.85 18.32
N PRO A 154 -6.26 9.78 17.46
CA PRO A 154 -4.88 9.84 17.01
C PRO A 154 -3.89 10.25 18.09
N THR A 155 -4.36 10.78 19.22
CA THR A 155 -3.53 11.29 20.32
C THR A 155 -3.31 10.28 21.46
N THR A 156 -3.92 9.11 21.38
CA THR A 156 -3.79 8.08 22.42
C THR A 156 -2.34 7.73 22.68
N ASN A 157 -1.92 7.79 23.95
CA ASN A 157 -0.55 7.53 24.41
C ASN A 157 0.52 8.49 23.87
N LEU A 158 0.16 9.64 23.34
CA LEU A 158 1.09 10.70 22.96
C LEU A 158 1.28 11.69 24.14
N ASP A 159 2.51 12.13 24.35
CA ASP A 159 2.81 13.26 25.21
C ASP A 159 2.48 14.61 24.52
N TYR A 160 2.54 15.69 25.30
CA TYR A 160 2.18 17.01 24.85
C TYR A 160 2.94 17.46 23.58
N GLU A 161 4.27 17.25 23.55
CA GLU A 161 5.10 17.68 22.43
C GLU A 161 4.81 16.90 21.15
N ASN A 162 4.59 15.60 21.26
CA ASN A 162 4.21 14.77 20.12
C ASN A 162 2.77 15.07 19.65
N LYS A 163 1.82 15.39 20.54
CA LYS A 163 0.49 15.87 20.17
C LYS A 163 0.56 17.17 19.36
N LYS A 164 1.37 18.13 19.84
CA LYS A 164 1.59 19.39 19.13
C LYS A 164 2.23 19.16 17.75
N GLY A 165 3.25 18.31 17.68
CA GLY A 165 3.86 17.93 16.40
C GLY A 165 2.86 17.31 15.44
N LEU A 166 1.96 16.45 15.92
CA LEU A 166 0.90 15.85 15.12
C LEU A 166 -0.10 16.91 14.61
N ALA A 167 -0.49 17.87 15.45
CA ALA A 167 -1.36 18.99 15.05
C ALA A 167 -0.73 19.82 13.93
N ILE A 168 0.57 20.14 14.03
CA ILE A 168 1.33 20.84 12.98
C ILE A 168 1.32 20.03 11.66
N ALA A 169 1.62 18.73 11.73
CA ALA A 169 1.65 17.88 10.53
C ALA A 169 0.28 17.80 9.85
N LEU A 170 -0.79 17.64 10.64
CA LEU A 170 -2.16 17.60 10.09
C LEU A 170 -2.56 18.94 9.47
N ALA A 171 -2.24 20.05 10.11
CA ALA A 171 -2.51 21.37 9.56
C ALA A 171 -1.80 21.59 8.22
N GLN A 172 -0.54 21.14 8.09
CA GLN A 172 0.19 21.21 6.83
C GLN A 172 -0.42 20.33 5.73
N ILE A 173 -0.83 19.10 6.05
CA ILE A 173 -1.51 18.21 5.10
C ILE A 173 -2.81 18.83 4.61
N ILE A 174 -3.61 19.40 5.52
CA ILE A 174 -4.86 20.08 5.19
C ILE A 174 -4.58 21.26 4.25
N ALA A 175 -3.57 22.09 4.56
CA ALA A 175 -3.20 23.24 3.74
C ALA A 175 -2.73 22.84 2.33
N ILE A 176 -1.91 21.79 2.20
CA ILE A 176 -1.44 21.28 0.91
C ILE A 176 -2.59 20.72 0.08
N ARG A 177 -3.53 20.02 0.72
CA ARG A 177 -4.68 19.39 0.04
C ARG A 177 -5.90 20.31 -0.11
N ALA A 178 -5.87 21.52 0.41
CA ALA A 178 -6.97 22.49 0.33
C ALA A 178 -7.44 22.80 -1.11
N SER A 179 -6.55 22.64 -2.10
CA SER A 179 -6.89 22.80 -3.51
C SER A 179 -7.67 21.61 -4.11
N GLN A 180 -7.76 20.49 -3.41
CA GLN A 180 -8.50 19.32 -3.86
C GLN A 180 -9.97 19.44 -3.44
N HIS A 181 -10.86 19.62 -4.40
CA HIS A 181 -12.30 19.85 -4.16
C HIS A 181 -13.01 18.78 -3.32
N ASN A 182 -12.49 17.57 -3.28
CA ASN A 182 -13.13 16.44 -2.59
C ASN A 182 -12.35 15.99 -1.36
N PHE A 183 -11.40 16.80 -0.86
CA PHE A 183 -10.63 16.42 0.32
C PHE A 183 -11.39 16.74 1.59
N GLN A 184 -11.59 15.72 2.42
CA GLN A 184 -12.21 15.83 3.73
C GLN A 184 -11.40 14.99 4.73
N ILE A 185 -11.05 15.59 5.85
CA ILE A 185 -10.47 14.86 6.98
C ILE A 185 -11.49 14.81 8.13
N ILE A 186 -11.68 13.63 8.70
CA ILE A 186 -12.55 13.41 9.85
C ILE A 186 -11.64 12.98 11.00
N VAL A 187 -11.58 13.79 12.05
CA VAL A 187 -10.83 13.48 13.28
C VAL A 187 -11.82 13.21 14.39
N ILE A 188 -11.74 12.05 15.01
CA ILE A 188 -12.54 11.66 16.17
C ILE A 188 -11.59 11.62 17.36
N THR A 189 -11.87 12.41 18.39
CA THR A 189 -11.03 12.45 19.59
C THR A 189 -11.82 12.95 20.79
N HIS A 190 -11.41 12.55 21.97
CA HIS A 190 -11.88 13.08 23.25
C HIS A 190 -10.88 14.08 23.88
N ASP A 191 -9.79 14.37 23.16
CA ASP A 191 -8.67 15.21 23.62
C ASP A 191 -8.91 16.67 23.21
N GLU A 192 -9.51 17.44 24.11
CA GLU A 192 -9.83 18.85 23.88
C GLU A 192 -8.58 19.72 23.67
N ASP A 193 -7.47 19.39 24.37
CA ASP A 193 -6.20 20.09 24.19
C ASP A 193 -5.68 19.93 22.77
N PHE A 194 -5.80 18.73 22.20
CA PHE A 194 -5.38 18.46 20.83
C PHE A 194 -6.23 19.22 19.81
N VAL A 195 -7.54 19.30 20.02
CA VAL A 195 -8.44 20.06 19.14
C VAL A 195 -8.07 21.53 19.16
N SER A 196 -7.79 22.10 20.36
CA SER A 196 -7.33 23.48 20.52
C SER A 196 -5.98 23.74 19.84
N MET A 197 -5.02 22.78 19.95
CA MET A 197 -3.74 22.86 19.24
C MET A 197 -3.95 22.86 17.73
N LEU A 198 -4.78 21.96 17.21
CA LEU A 198 -5.08 21.87 15.79
C LEU A 198 -5.74 23.16 15.27
N LYS A 199 -6.68 23.73 16.03
CA LYS A 199 -7.31 25.02 15.71
C LYS A 199 -6.26 26.13 15.57
N ASN A 200 -5.36 26.24 16.53
CA ASN A 200 -4.30 27.26 16.53
C ASN A 200 -3.35 27.07 15.34
N GLU A 201 -2.94 25.84 15.05
CA GLU A 201 -2.05 25.55 13.93
C GLU A 201 -2.73 25.80 12.57
N LEU A 202 -4.00 25.44 12.42
CA LEU A 202 -4.78 25.74 11.22
C LEU A 202 -4.92 27.27 11.02
N SER A 203 -5.20 28.02 12.07
CA SER A 203 -5.30 29.48 12.03
C SER A 203 -3.99 30.17 11.68
N SER A 204 -2.85 29.53 12.00
CA SER A 204 -1.51 30.05 11.68
C SER A 204 -1.09 29.79 10.23
N GLN A 205 -1.73 28.84 9.55
CA GLN A 205 -1.39 28.50 8.16
C GLN A 205 -1.91 29.60 7.21
N GLN A 206 -1.00 30.18 6.44
CA GLN A 206 -1.36 31.09 5.34
C GLN A 206 -1.80 30.26 4.14
N GLY A 207 -3.07 29.92 4.05
CA GLY A 207 -3.62 29.10 2.96
C GLY A 207 -5.03 29.53 2.57
N ASN A 208 -5.40 29.24 1.35
CA ASN A 208 -6.73 29.54 0.79
C ASN A 208 -7.69 28.38 1.09
N PHE A 209 -7.71 27.88 2.34
CA PHE A 209 -8.66 26.86 2.77
C PHE A 209 -9.68 27.43 3.73
N SER A 210 -10.90 26.89 3.63
CA SER A 210 -11.99 27.27 4.53
C SER A 210 -11.79 26.61 5.87
N MET A 211 -11.73 27.38 6.94
CA MET A 211 -11.74 26.86 8.30
C MET A 211 -13.06 26.12 8.55
N PRO A 212 -13.05 25.05 9.38
CA PRO A 212 -14.30 24.43 9.81
C PRO A 212 -15.20 25.47 10.48
N GLU A 213 -16.48 25.51 10.12
CA GLU A 213 -17.46 26.40 10.78
C GLU A 213 -17.93 25.80 12.10
N LYS A 214 -17.99 24.45 12.14
CA LYS A 214 -18.60 23.70 13.25
C LYS A 214 -17.89 22.39 13.50
N TYR A 215 -18.05 21.89 14.72
CA TYR A 215 -17.67 20.53 15.09
C TYR A 215 -18.82 19.79 15.76
N TYR A 216 -18.75 18.46 15.80
CA TYR A 216 -19.76 17.63 16.41
C TYR A 216 -19.30 17.17 17.78
N PHE A 217 -20.06 17.56 18.82
CA PHE A 217 -19.83 17.13 20.19
C PHE A 217 -20.78 15.99 20.54
N VAL A 218 -20.20 14.83 20.92
CA VAL A 218 -20.95 13.64 21.30
C VAL A 218 -20.92 13.49 22.81
N SER A 219 -22.07 13.65 23.45
CA SER A 219 -22.23 13.55 24.90
C SER A 219 -23.25 12.47 25.29
N ARG A 220 -23.17 12.03 26.55
CA ARG A 220 -24.14 11.12 27.15
C ARG A 220 -25.15 11.90 27.97
N LYS A 221 -26.44 11.77 27.66
CA LYS A 221 -27.52 12.41 28.39
C LYS A 221 -28.41 11.37 29.05
N GLU A 222 -28.79 11.61 30.31
CA GLU A 222 -29.78 10.80 31.02
C GLU A 222 -31.17 11.26 30.63
N GLY A 223 -32.00 10.33 30.18
CA GLY A 223 -33.41 10.57 29.89
C GLY A 223 -34.28 10.53 31.14
N GLY A 224 -35.49 11.10 31.07
CA GLY A 224 -36.47 11.07 32.18
C GLY A 224 -36.95 9.67 32.58
N ASP A 225 -36.55 8.64 31.80
CA ASP A 225 -36.83 7.21 32.07
C ASP A 225 -35.65 6.49 32.76
N GLY A 226 -34.61 7.24 33.19
CA GLY A 226 -33.39 6.70 33.81
C GLY A 226 -32.45 6.00 32.83
N ARG A 227 -32.73 6.05 31.53
CA ARG A 227 -31.84 5.51 30.48
C ARG A 227 -30.89 6.55 29.97
N HIS A 228 -29.74 6.10 29.53
CA HIS A 228 -28.73 6.96 28.92
C HIS A 228 -28.81 6.92 27.39
N TYR A 229 -28.81 8.09 26.79
CA TYR A 229 -28.86 8.30 25.35
C TYR A 229 -27.63 9.08 24.89
N SER A 230 -27.11 8.76 23.71
CA SER A 230 -26.09 9.59 23.06
C SER A 230 -26.76 10.84 22.47
N LYS A 231 -26.21 12.00 22.75
CA LYS A 231 -26.62 13.28 22.18
C LYS A 231 -25.50 13.79 21.29
N ILE A 232 -25.83 14.17 20.07
CA ILE A 232 -24.90 14.83 19.14
C ILE A 232 -25.33 16.30 19.07
N GLU A 233 -24.41 17.19 19.38
CA GLU A 233 -24.60 18.62 19.29
C GLU A 233 -23.62 19.19 18.27
N GLN A 234 -24.06 20.13 17.49
CA GLN A 234 -23.23 20.88 16.58
C GLN A 234 -22.86 22.19 17.26
N ILE A 235 -21.59 22.43 17.47
CA ILE A 235 -21.05 23.58 18.17
C ILE A 235 -20.22 24.39 17.17
N ASP A 236 -20.28 25.71 17.27
CA ASP A 236 -19.49 26.56 16.40
C ASP A 236 -18.00 26.47 16.73
N TRP A 237 -17.19 26.44 15.67
CA TRP A 237 -15.74 26.25 15.81
C TRP A 237 -15.07 27.33 16.66
N ASP A 238 -15.65 28.53 16.68
CA ASP A 238 -15.12 29.67 17.43
C ASP A 238 -15.39 29.56 18.94
N GLU A 239 -16.32 28.71 19.37
CA GLU A 239 -16.64 28.46 20.78
C GLU A 239 -15.66 27.47 21.48
N LEU A 240 -14.67 26.96 20.76
CA LEU A 240 -13.68 25.98 21.20
C LEU A 240 -12.52 26.64 21.95
#